data_67d91058546def9fe6e43c2d045a5ad0
#
_entry.id   67d91058546def9fe6e43c2d045a5ad0
#
_cell.length_a   1.000
_cell.length_b   1.000
_cell.length_c   1.000
_cell.angle_alpha   90.00
_cell.angle_beta   90.00
_cell.angle_gamma   90.00
#
_symmetry.space_group_name_H-M   'P 1'
#
loop_
_entity.id
_entity.type
_entity.pdbx_description
1 polymer ?
#
loop_
_entity_poly.entity_id
_entity_poly.type
_entity_poly.pdbx_seq_one_letter_code
_entity_poly.pdbx_strand_id
1 'polypeptide(L)'
;MKQNLLDLDAAGLGRFFEAQEEKPFRVRQLLHWIHQRGETDFARMSDLARPLREKLGLVACIEAPRIVGDTAAQDGTRKWLLKVDGSNAVEAVFIPESNRGTLCVSSQAGCVLDCAFCSTGKQGFNRNLGTAEIIGQLWLANRLLEGERPVTNVVMMGMGEPLLNLDNVIPALRLMLDDNAYGLSRRRVTVSTAGVIPGMDRLRDECPVALALSLHAPNDALRDQLVPVNRKYPLRELLAACNRYLEKAPRDFITLEYVMLEGVNDADAHARELVGVARHVRCKFNLIPFNPFPHSGFRRSSPERIRRFAEILQRTGLTVTTRKTRGDGIAAACGQLAGDVADRTRRSVRRIPLKEVRA
;
A
#
# COMPACT_ATOMS: atom_id res chain seq x y z
N MET A 1 -25.71 14.67 7.69
CA MET A 1 -24.31 14.76 7.22
C MET A 1 -24.34 14.41 5.73
N LYS A 2 -23.63 15.15 4.86
CA LYS A 2 -23.58 14.83 3.42
C LYS A 2 -22.77 13.56 3.18
N GLN A 3 -23.18 12.73 2.20
CA GLN A 3 -22.42 11.57 1.78
C GLN A 3 -21.18 11.99 0.97
N ASN A 4 -20.00 11.58 1.39
CA ASN A 4 -18.81 11.78 0.56
C ASN A 4 -18.80 10.73 -0.58
N LEU A 5 -18.86 11.20 -1.84
CA LEU A 5 -18.95 10.31 -2.99
C LEU A 5 -17.63 9.61 -3.34
N LEU A 6 -16.49 10.07 -2.81
CA LEU A 6 -15.22 9.32 -2.88
C LEU A 6 -15.23 8.02 -2.05
N ASP A 7 -16.15 7.87 -1.10
CA ASP A 7 -16.31 6.61 -0.35
C ASP A 7 -16.99 5.49 -1.14
N LEU A 8 -17.54 5.80 -2.31
CA LEU A 8 -18.43 4.91 -3.05
C LEU A 8 -17.76 4.42 -4.35
N ASP A 9 -17.62 3.09 -4.50
CA ASP A 9 -17.34 2.45 -5.78
C ASP A 9 -18.59 2.49 -6.69
N ALA A 10 -18.49 1.96 -7.92
CA ALA A 10 -19.61 1.95 -8.86
C ALA A 10 -20.88 1.29 -8.26
N ALA A 11 -20.73 0.22 -7.50
CA ALA A 11 -21.85 -0.46 -6.84
C ALA A 11 -22.44 0.40 -5.71
N GLY A 12 -21.59 1.06 -4.93
CA GLY A 12 -22.00 2.01 -3.88
C GLY A 12 -22.75 3.21 -4.46
N LEU A 13 -22.23 3.79 -5.54
CA LEU A 13 -22.91 4.87 -6.28
C LEU A 13 -24.23 4.42 -6.87
N GLY A 14 -24.32 3.16 -7.35
CA GLY A 14 -25.57 2.57 -7.83
C GLY A 14 -26.65 2.60 -6.74
N ARG A 15 -26.34 2.09 -5.57
CA ARG A 15 -27.26 2.12 -4.40
C ARG A 15 -27.59 3.55 -3.95
N PHE A 16 -26.61 4.46 -3.99
CA PHE A 16 -26.84 5.85 -3.67
C PHE A 16 -27.84 6.49 -4.63
N PHE A 17 -27.69 6.30 -5.94
CA PHE A 17 -28.63 6.84 -6.93
C PHE A 17 -30.01 6.17 -6.88
N GLU A 18 -30.08 4.86 -6.61
CA GLU A 18 -31.36 4.16 -6.39
C GLU A 18 -32.12 4.78 -5.21
N ALA A 19 -31.45 5.04 -4.10
CA ALA A 19 -32.05 5.74 -2.93
C ALA A 19 -32.45 7.20 -3.22
N GLN A 20 -31.91 7.79 -4.29
CA GLN A 20 -32.27 9.11 -4.78
C GLN A 20 -33.31 9.08 -5.92
N GLU A 21 -33.83 7.91 -6.27
CA GLU A 21 -34.77 7.69 -7.41
C GLU A 21 -34.17 8.11 -8.77
N GLU A 22 -32.85 7.99 -8.91
CA GLU A 22 -32.13 8.35 -10.12
C GLU A 22 -31.74 7.14 -10.97
N LYS A 23 -31.55 7.37 -12.26
CA LYS A 23 -31.28 6.29 -13.23
C LYS A 23 -29.86 5.73 -13.10
N PRO A 24 -29.63 4.41 -13.28
CA PRO A 24 -28.34 3.74 -13.08
C PRO A 24 -27.19 4.32 -13.94
N PHE A 25 -27.46 4.83 -15.14
CA PHE A 25 -26.41 5.39 -16.02
C PHE A 25 -25.73 6.64 -15.44
N ARG A 26 -26.34 7.29 -14.42
CA ARG A 26 -25.75 8.43 -13.70
C ARG A 26 -24.46 8.06 -12.98
N VAL A 27 -24.30 6.81 -12.58
CA VAL A 27 -23.05 6.27 -11.96
C VAL A 27 -21.86 6.56 -12.86
N ARG A 28 -21.96 6.19 -14.16
CA ARG A 28 -20.87 6.39 -15.12
C ARG A 28 -20.53 7.87 -15.31
N GLN A 29 -21.55 8.73 -15.44
CA GLN A 29 -21.33 10.17 -15.59
C GLN A 29 -20.60 10.74 -14.36
N LEU A 30 -21.04 10.37 -13.17
CA LEU A 30 -20.45 10.88 -11.93
C LEU A 30 -19.02 10.38 -11.72
N LEU A 31 -18.75 9.08 -11.95
CA LEU A 31 -17.38 8.54 -11.89
C LEU A 31 -16.42 9.30 -12.81
N HIS A 32 -16.86 9.56 -14.04
CA HIS A 32 -16.07 10.32 -15.01
C HIS A 32 -15.76 11.75 -14.52
N TRP A 33 -16.75 12.47 -13.98
CA TRP A 33 -16.54 13.81 -13.45
C TRP A 33 -15.59 13.82 -12.26
N ILE A 34 -15.82 12.93 -11.30
CA ILE A 34 -15.02 12.90 -10.06
C ILE A 34 -13.59 12.42 -10.33
N HIS A 35 -13.44 11.26 -11.00
CA HIS A 35 -12.15 10.58 -11.03
C HIS A 35 -11.30 10.89 -12.26
N GLN A 36 -11.92 11.13 -13.43
CA GLN A 36 -11.15 11.46 -14.63
C GLN A 36 -10.95 12.96 -14.79
N ARG A 37 -11.97 13.78 -14.47
CA ARG A 37 -11.88 15.25 -14.58
C ARG A 37 -11.47 15.94 -13.29
N GLY A 38 -11.51 15.24 -12.16
CA GLY A 38 -11.15 15.80 -10.86
C GLY A 38 -12.11 16.90 -10.37
N GLU A 39 -13.35 16.97 -10.89
CA GLU A 39 -14.30 18.00 -10.55
C GLU A 39 -14.99 17.73 -9.21
N THR A 40 -15.12 18.75 -8.38
CA THR A 40 -15.76 18.69 -7.07
C THR A 40 -17.04 19.51 -6.98
N ASP A 41 -17.23 20.46 -7.89
CA ASP A 41 -18.42 21.29 -7.92
C ASP A 41 -19.49 20.67 -8.84
N PHE A 42 -20.58 20.18 -8.24
CA PHE A 42 -21.69 19.61 -9.00
C PHE A 42 -22.29 20.60 -10.01
N ALA A 43 -22.25 21.90 -9.76
CA ALA A 43 -22.77 22.90 -10.68
C ALA A 43 -22.03 22.90 -12.03
N ARG A 44 -20.77 22.48 -12.06
CA ARG A 44 -19.91 22.40 -13.25
C ARG A 44 -20.05 21.10 -14.03
N MET A 45 -20.75 20.10 -13.51
CA MET A 45 -20.98 18.80 -14.15
C MET A 45 -22.08 18.88 -15.22
N SER A 46 -21.76 19.46 -16.37
CA SER A 46 -22.72 19.96 -17.37
C SER A 46 -23.58 18.89 -18.04
N ASP A 47 -23.17 17.62 -18.07
CA ASP A 47 -23.94 16.48 -18.58
C ASP A 47 -24.92 15.87 -17.56
N LEU A 48 -24.90 16.36 -16.32
CA LEU A 48 -25.93 16.08 -15.33
C LEU A 48 -27.06 17.12 -15.42
N ALA A 49 -28.31 16.67 -15.37
CA ALA A 49 -29.45 17.56 -15.36
C ALA A 49 -29.39 18.54 -14.18
N ARG A 50 -29.79 19.80 -14.41
CA ARG A 50 -29.74 20.86 -13.37
C ARG A 50 -30.39 20.45 -12.05
N PRO A 51 -31.61 19.86 -12.03
CA PRO A 51 -32.25 19.43 -10.78
C PRO A 51 -31.41 18.40 -10.02
N LEU A 52 -30.75 17.48 -10.73
CA LEU A 52 -29.86 16.48 -10.10
C LEU A 52 -28.64 17.17 -9.49
N ARG A 53 -28.00 18.12 -10.17
CA ARG A 53 -26.87 18.87 -9.63
C ARG A 53 -27.22 19.61 -8.34
N GLU A 54 -28.37 20.27 -8.33
CA GLU A 54 -28.91 20.96 -7.14
C GLU A 54 -29.19 19.97 -6.00
N LYS A 55 -29.81 18.82 -6.30
CA LYS A 55 -30.06 17.73 -5.33
C LYS A 55 -28.76 17.18 -4.74
N LEU A 56 -27.76 16.87 -5.60
CA LEU A 56 -26.44 16.37 -5.16
C LEU A 56 -25.77 17.37 -4.23
N GLY A 57 -25.84 18.67 -4.53
CA GLY A 57 -25.28 19.71 -3.66
C GLY A 57 -25.88 19.76 -2.25
N LEU A 58 -27.11 19.27 -2.08
CA LEU A 58 -27.77 19.19 -0.76
C LEU A 58 -27.37 17.92 0.02
N VAL A 59 -27.24 16.76 -0.66
CA VAL A 59 -27.15 15.45 -0.01
C VAL A 59 -25.72 14.84 -0.06
N ALA A 60 -24.82 15.36 -0.90
CA ALA A 60 -23.50 14.80 -1.13
C ALA A 60 -22.38 15.85 -1.11
N CYS A 61 -21.15 15.38 -0.98
CA CYS A 61 -19.91 16.15 -1.15
C CYS A 61 -18.84 15.29 -1.85
N ILE A 62 -17.75 15.92 -2.29
CA ILE A 62 -16.57 15.25 -2.88
C ILE A 62 -15.36 15.85 -2.16
N GLU A 63 -14.88 15.14 -1.13
CA GLU A 63 -13.85 15.64 -0.24
C GLU A 63 -12.70 14.62 -0.12
N ALA A 64 -11.52 14.99 -0.61
CA ALA A 64 -10.28 14.26 -0.42
C ALA A 64 -9.53 14.74 0.83
N PRO A 65 -8.55 13.97 1.36
CA PRO A 65 -7.69 14.42 2.45
C PRO A 65 -6.97 15.72 2.11
N ARG A 66 -6.76 16.57 3.10
CA ARG A 66 -6.08 17.86 2.89
C ARG A 66 -4.57 17.69 2.93
N ILE A 67 -3.87 18.21 1.92
CA ILE A 67 -2.40 18.27 1.91
C ILE A 67 -1.95 19.29 2.97
N VAL A 68 -1.07 18.86 3.87
CA VAL A 68 -0.44 19.68 4.91
C VAL A 68 1.08 19.71 4.81
N GLY A 69 1.65 18.89 3.94
CA GLY A 69 3.08 18.88 3.61
C GLY A 69 3.31 18.33 2.22
N ASP A 70 4.30 18.90 1.52
CA ASP A 70 4.72 18.50 0.18
C ASP A 70 6.23 18.65 0.07
N THR A 71 6.93 17.55 -0.20
CA THR A 71 8.39 17.53 -0.23
C THR A 71 8.86 16.74 -1.45
N ALA A 72 9.77 17.31 -2.22
CA ALA A 72 10.36 16.69 -3.39
C ALA A 72 11.85 16.39 -3.17
N ALA A 73 12.29 15.21 -3.62
CA ALA A 73 13.70 14.82 -3.67
C ALA A 73 14.31 15.14 -5.04
N GLN A 74 15.64 15.15 -5.12
CA GLN A 74 16.37 15.42 -6.38
C GLN A 74 16.09 14.39 -7.49
N ASP A 75 15.73 13.16 -7.13
CA ASP A 75 15.38 12.09 -8.07
C ASP A 75 13.93 12.19 -8.59
N GLY A 76 13.22 13.28 -8.27
CA GLY A 76 11.84 13.54 -8.63
C GLY A 76 10.81 12.81 -7.77
N THR A 77 11.25 12.03 -6.77
CA THR A 77 10.32 11.45 -5.79
C THR A 77 9.65 12.56 -4.99
N ARG A 78 8.33 12.47 -4.86
CA ARG A 78 7.52 13.46 -4.15
C ARG A 78 6.74 12.79 -3.02
N LYS A 79 6.78 13.37 -1.85
CA LYS A 79 6.10 12.88 -0.66
C LYS A 79 5.10 13.92 -0.16
N TRP A 80 3.86 13.50 0.01
CA TRP A 80 2.80 14.33 0.58
C TRP A 80 2.42 13.84 1.97
N LEU A 81 2.24 14.79 2.89
CA LEU A 81 1.60 14.56 4.18
C LEU A 81 0.14 14.99 4.06
N LEU A 82 -0.77 14.06 4.28
CA LEU A 82 -2.20 14.20 4.05
C LEU A 82 -2.95 14.12 5.37
N LYS A 83 -3.58 15.21 5.77
CA LYS A 83 -4.42 15.25 6.97
C LYS A 83 -5.72 14.51 6.72
N VAL A 84 -5.97 13.46 7.51
CA VAL A 84 -7.15 12.60 7.39
C VAL A 84 -8.22 12.90 8.46
N ASP A 85 -7.81 13.49 9.58
CA ASP A 85 -8.73 14.01 10.62
C ASP A 85 -8.04 15.05 11.53
N GLY A 86 -8.68 15.43 12.63
CA GLY A 86 -8.14 16.41 13.58
C GLY A 86 -6.77 16.05 14.17
N SER A 87 -6.46 14.76 14.29
CA SER A 87 -5.32 14.23 15.04
C SER A 87 -4.38 13.33 14.22
N ASN A 88 -4.73 13.02 12.98
CA ASN A 88 -3.95 12.11 12.17
C ASN A 88 -3.64 12.67 10.78
N ALA A 89 -2.40 12.43 10.34
CA ALA A 89 -1.97 12.63 8.97
C ALA A 89 -1.17 11.41 8.48
N VAL A 90 -1.35 11.04 7.23
CA VAL A 90 -0.68 9.90 6.59
C VAL A 90 0.17 10.37 5.42
N GLU A 91 1.15 9.58 5.04
CA GLU A 91 2.03 9.89 3.93
C GLU A 91 1.65 9.10 2.67
N ALA A 92 1.74 9.77 1.53
CA ALA A 92 1.71 9.18 0.20
C ALA A 92 2.97 9.57 -0.57
N VAL A 93 3.50 8.67 -1.41
CA VAL A 93 4.76 8.89 -2.13
C VAL A 93 4.59 8.60 -3.61
N PHE A 94 4.92 9.58 -4.46
CA PHE A 94 5.03 9.40 -5.90
C PHE A 94 6.48 9.17 -6.29
N ILE A 95 6.72 8.11 -7.05
CA ILE A 95 8.05 7.70 -7.53
C ILE A 95 8.03 7.71 -9.06
N PRO A 96 8.62 8.73 -9.71
CA PRO A 96 8.74 8.77 -11.16
C PRO A 96 9.87 7.85 -11.65
N GLU A 97 9.61 7.16 -12.75
CA GLU A 97 10.60 6.43 -13.54
C GLU A 97 10.43 6.80 -15.03
N SER A 98 11.33 6.34 -15.90
CA SER A 98 11.31 6.75 -17.33
C SER A 98 9.94 6.57 -17.99
N ASN A 99 9.31 5.41 -17.81
CA ASN A 99 8.03 5.05 -18.44
C ASN A 99 6.94 4.69 -17.42
N ARG A 100 7.14 5.02 -16.13
CA ARG A 100 6.23 4.62 -15.06
C ARG A 100 6.20 5.69 -13.95
N GLY A 101 5.00 6.04 -13.52
CA GLY A 101 4.78 6.77 -12.28
C GLY A 101 4.13 5.83 -11.26
N THR A 102 4.81 5.54 -10.15
CA THR A 102 4.29 4.67 -9.10
C THR A 102 3.86 5.50 -7.91
N LEU A 103 2.59 5.39 -7.52
CA LEU A 103 2.08 5.99 -6.29
C LEU A 103 2.02 4.93 -5.18
N CYS A 104 2.70 5.21 -4.08
CA CYS A 104 2.61 4.45 -2.84
C CYS A 104 1.56 5.10 -1.93
N VAL A 105 0.50 4.33 -1.58
CA VAL A 105 -0.63 4.81 -0.79
C VAL A 105 -0.70 4.12 0.56
N SER A 106 -1.22 4.85 1.55
CA SER A 106 -1.46 4.39 2.91
C SER A 106 -2.88 3.87 3.09
N SER A 107 -3.07 2.90 3.98
CA SER A 107 -4.36 2.26 4.28
C SER A 107 -4.82 2.42 5.73
N GLN A 108 -3.93 2.85 6.63
CA GLN A 108 -4.21 3.07 8.05
C GLN A 108 -3.46 4.31 8.55
N ALA A 109 -3.99 4.97 9.57
CA ALA A 109 -3.25 5.93 10.38
C ALA A 109 -2.41 5.15 11.40
N GLY A 110 -1.10 5.01 11.11
CA GLY A 110 -0.20 4.07 11.77
C GLY A 110 -0.34 2.64 11.24
N CYS A 111 0.08 1.65 12.02
CA CYS A 111 -0.06 0.24 11.66
C CYS A 111 -0.39 -0.60 12.88
N VAL A 112 -1.37 -1.49 12.74
CA VAL A 112 -1.73 -2.42 13.83
C VAL A 112 -0.65 -3.49 14.04
N LEU A 113 0.15 -3.81 13.02
CA LEU A 113 1.27 -4.73 13.10
C LEU A 113 2.53 -4.00 13.62
N ASP A 114 3.34 -4.70 14.38
CA ASP A 114 4.58 -4.18 14.98
C ASP A 114 5.83 -4.81 14.34
N CYS A 115 5.98 -4.65 13.02
CA CYS A 115 7.18 -5.11 12.32
C CYS A 115 8.43 -4.36 12.82
N ALA A 116 9.46 -5.12 13.22
CA ALA A 116 10.61 -4.58 13.93
C ALA A 116 11.40 -3.52 13.17
N PHE A 117 11.43 -3.60 11.85
CA PHE A 117 12.18 -2.76 10.92
C PHE A 117 11.34 -1.64 10.28
N CYS A 118 10.11 -1.39 10.74
CA CYS A 118 9.18 -0.46 10.11
C CYS A 118 8.85 0.72 11.04
N SER A 119 9.11 1.95 10.57
CA SER A 119 8.82 3.18 11.32
C SER A 119 7.32 3.31 11.62
N THR A 120 6.46 3.04 10.64
CA THR A 120 4.99 3.06 10.82
C THR A 120 4.55 2.06 11.90
N GLY A 121 5.14 0.85 11.93
CA GLY A 121 4.84 -0.13 12.98
C GLY A 121 5.25 0.34 14.38
N LYS A 122 6.37 1.05 14.49
CA LYS A 122 6.86 1.61 15.76
C LYS A 122 6.08 2.83 16.22
N GLN A 123 5.45 3.55 15.31
CA GLN A 123 4.61 4.70 15.62
C GLN A 123 3.29 4.30 16.29
N GLY A 124 2.86 3.04 16.15
CA GLY A 124 1.61 2.52 16.69
C GLY A 124 0.45 2.63 15.70
N PHE A 125 -0.79 2.57 16.23
CA PHE A 125 -2.01 2.52 15.41
C PHE A 125 -3.10 3.41 16.00
N ASN A 126 -3.80 4.12 15.15
CA ASN A 126 -5.00 4.87 15.53
C ASN A 126 -6.28 4.25 14.95
N ARG A 127 -6.42 4.23 13.61
CA ARG A 127 -7.60 3.73 12.91
C ARG A 127 -7.32 3.30 11.47
N ASN A 128 -8.27 2.61 10.92
CA ASN A 128 -8.35 2.38 9.48
C ASN A 128 -8.68 3.69 8.74
N LEU A 129 -8.14 3.85 7.54
CA LEU A 129 -8.57 4.91 6.62
C LEU A 129 -9.88 4.50 5.93
N GLY A 130 -10.78 5.46 5.70
CA GLY A 130 -11.96 5.29 4.86
C GLY A 130 -11.60 5.18 3.37
N THR A 131 -12.54 4.71 2.57
CA THR A 131 -12.35 4.58 1.11
C THR A 131 -11.98 5.92 0.49
N ALA A 132 -12.67 7.01 0.83
CA ALA A 132 -12.36 8.37 0.35
C ALA A 132 -10.93 8.80 0.72
N GLU A 133 -10.44 8.42 1.90
CA GLU A 133 -9.08 8.75 2.34
C GLU A 133 -8.02 7.93 1.59
N ILE A 134 -8.34 6.69 1.19
CA ILE A 134 -7.44 5.83 0.41
C ILE A 134 -7.41 6.29 -1.04
N ILE A 135 -8.57 6.37 -1.71
CA ILE A 135 -8.64 6.75 -3.12
C ILE A 135 -8.30 8.24 -3.33
N GLY A 136 -8.56 9.06 -2.33
CA GLY A 136 -8.22 10.48 -2.31
C GLY A 136 -6.73 10.74 -2.46
N GLN A 137 -5.85 9.82 -2.05
CA GLN A 137 -4.41 9.91 -2.27
C GLN A 137 -4.08 9.84 -3.78
N LEU A 138 -4.73 8.93 -4.52
CA LEU A 138 -4.58 8.83 -5.98
C LEU A 138 -5.23 10.03 -6.69
N TRP A 139 -6.41 10.43 -6.24
CA TRP A 139 -7.13 11.57 -6.77
C TRP A 139 -6.33 12.87 -6.66
N LEU A 140 -5.71 13.12 -5.50
CA LEU A 140 -4.84 14.27 -5.26
C LEU A 140 -3.56 14.19 -6.10
N ALA A 141 -2.90 13.01 -6.15
CA ALA A 141 -1.68 12.83 -6.91
C ALA A 141 -1.90 13.16 -8.39
N ASN A 142 -2.97 12.68 -9.01
CA ASN A 142 -3.27 12.98 -10.42
C ASN A 142 -3.48 14.47 -10.68
N ARG A 143 -4.13 15.18 -9.75
CA ARG A 143 -4.33 16.64 -9.87
C ARG A 143 -3.04 17.43 -9.70
N LEU A 144 -2.17 17.01 -8.77
CA LEU A 144 -0.89 17.68 -8.51
C LEU A 144 0.16 17.41 -9.58
N LEU A 145 0.02 16.32 -10.30
CA LEU A 145 0.92 15.89 -11.38
C LEU A 145 0.36 16.20 -12.76
N GLU A 146 -0.68 17.05 -12.85
CA GLU A 146 -1.29 17.47 -14.12
C GLU A 146 -0.22 18.13 -15.02
N GLY A 147 -0.10 17.63 -16.26
CA GLY A 147 0.96 18.06 -17.19
C GLY A 147 2.35 17.43 -16.94
N GLU A 148 2.53 16.69 -15.87
CA GLU A 148 3.72 15.90 -15.56
C GLU A 148 3.53 14.42 -15.94
N ARG A 149 4.36 13.54 -15.36
CA ARG A 149 4.23 12.08 -15.57
C ARG A 149 3.01 11.52 -14.84
N PRO A 150 2.09 10.83 -15.53
CA PRO A 150 0.88 10.31 -14.90
C PRO A 150 1.19 9.17 -13.92
N VAL A 151 0.31 8.95 -12.95
CA VAL A 151 0.31 7.75 -12.13
C VAL A 151 -0.12 6.57 -12.98
N THR A 152 0.78 5.62 -13.21
CA THR A 152 0.54 4.41 -13.99
C THR A 152 0.44 3.15 -13.16
N ASN A 153 0.92 3.20 -11.93
CA ASN A 153 0.95 2.08 -10.97
C ASN A 153 0.59 2.58 -9.58
N VAL A 154 -0.17 1.78 -8.85
CA VAL A 154 -0.45 2.04 -7.43
C VAL A 154 0.03 0.86 -6.61
N VAL A 155 0.73 1.14 -5.50
CA VAL A 155 1.17 0.12 -4.55
C VAL A 155 0.68 0.48 -3.14
N MET A 156 0.00 -0.43 -2.49
CA MET A 156 -0.42 -0.28 -1.10
C MET A 156 0.71 -0.75 -0.18
N MET A 157 1.79 0.05 -0.16
CA MET A 157 3.02 -0.19 0.60
C MET A 157 3.36 1.01 1.50
N GLY A 158 2.40 1.90 1.69
CA GLY A 158 2.49 3.04 2.62
C GLY A 158 2.22 2.61 4.06
N MET A 159 1.57 3.49 4.82
CA MET A 159 1.26 3.24 6.22
C MET A 159 0.08 2.24 6.36
N GLY A 160 0.27 1.22 7.24
CA GLY A 160 -0.76 0.26 7.58
C GLY A 160 -0.65 -1.11 6.91
N GLU A 161 -1.46 -2.06 7.40
CA GLU A 161 -1.69 -3.38 6.81
C GLU A 161 -3.02 -3.37 6.03
N PRO A 162 -3.00 -3.37 4.69
CA PRO A 162 -4.22 -3.22 3.89
C PRO A 162 -5.24 -4.34 4.14
N LEU A 163 -4.79 -5.56 4.41
CA LEU A 163 -5.68 -6.70 4.61
C LEU A 163 -6.46 -6.67 5.93
N LEU A 164 -6.09 -5.76 6.84
CA LEU A 164 -6.85 -5.48 8.06
C LEU A 164 -7.83 -4.31 7.89
N ASN A 165 -7.94 -3.76 6.66
CA ASN A 165 -8.87 -2.69 6.31
C ASN A 165 -9.63 -2.97 5.00
N LEU A 166 -9.93 -4.24 4.71
CA LEU A 166 -10.48 -4.64 3.40
C LEU A 166 -11.84 -4.02 3.08
N ASP A 167 -12.63 -3.67 4.07
CA ASP A 167 -13.95 -3.03 3.85
C ASP A 167 -13.81 -1.67 3.15
N ASN A 168 -12.70 -0.95 3.36
CA ASN A 168 -12.40 0.31 2.69
C ASN A 168 -11.41 0.13 1.51
N VAL A 169 -10.52 -0.85 1.60
CA VAL A 169 -9.51 -1.11 0.56
C VAL A 169 -10.16 -1.67 -0.70
N ILE A 170 -11.10 -2.62 -0.59
CA ILE A 170 -11.73 -3.23 -1.77
C ILE A 170 -12.50 -2.22 -2.63
N PRO A 171 -13.35 -1.33 -2.07
CA PRO A 171 -13.97 -0.28 -2.87
C PRO A 171 -12.94 0.67 -3.53
N ALA A 172 -11.87 1.03 -2.83
CA ALA A 172 -10.79 1.84 -3.40
C ALA A 172 -10.08 1.12 -4.56
N LEU A 173 -9.80 -0.19 -4.42
CA LEU A 173 -9.23 -1.01 -5.50
C LEU A 173 -10.17 -1.09 -6.71
N ARG A 174 -11.47 -1.29 -6.49
CA ARG A 174 -12.46 -1.32 -7.57
C ARG A 174 -12.50 0.01 -8.34
N LEU A 175 -12.43 1.15 -7.64
CA LEU A 175 -12.31 2.46 -8.30
C LEU A 175 -11.01 2.58 -9.11
N MET A 176 -9.87 2.10 -8.59
CA MET A 176 -8.60 2.10 -9.34
C MET A 176 -8.68 1.29 -10.64
N LEU A 177 -9.48 0.23 -10.65
CA LEU A 177 -9.63 -0.68 -11.79
C LEU A 177 -10.76 -0.27 -12.75
N ASP A 178 -11.74 0.52 -12.31
CA ASP A 178 -12.92 0.90 -13.11
C ASP A 178 -12.51 1.81 -14.27
N ASP A 179 -12.91 1.44 -15.50
CA ASP A 179 -12.59 2.18 -16.72
C ASP A 179 -13.25 3.58 -16.76
N ASN A 180 -14.34 3.79 -16.01
CA ASN A 180 -14.97 5.10 -15.86
C ASN A 180 -14.30 5.97 -14.78
N ALA A 181 -13.38 5.39 -13.98
CA ALA A 181 -12.60 6.10 -12.98
C ALA A 181 -11.12 6.19 -13.38
N TYR A 182 -10.27 5.24 -12.98
CA TYR A 182 -8.83 5.32 -13.27
C TYR A 182 -8.35 4.32 -14.33
N GLY A 183 -9.07 3.27 -14.64
CA GLY A 183 -8.78 2.30 -15.70
C GLY A 183 -7.43 1.56 -15.52
N LEU A 184 -6.92 1.44 -14.30
CA LEU A 184 -5.67 0.74 -14.06
C LEU A 184 -5.86 -0.78 -14.23
N SER A 185 -4.95 -1.44 -14.91
CA SER A 185 -5.01 -2.91 -14.97
C SER A 185 -4.69 -3.54 -13.62
N ARG A 186 -5.28 -4.70 -13.32
CA ARG A 186 -5.04 -5.50 -12.10
C ARG A 186 -3.55 -5.78 -11.85
N ARG A 187 -2.71 -5.79 -12.88
CA ARG A 187 -1.24 -5.98 -12.80
C ARG A 187 -0.52 -4.72 -12.35
N ARG A 188 -1.13 -3.56 -12.48
CA ARG A 188 -0.55 -2.24 -12.13
C ARG A 188 -0.95 -1.77 -10.74
N VAL A 189 -1.89 -2.45 -10.11
CA VAL A 189 -2.27 -2.25 -8.71
C VAL A 189 -1.71 -3.40 -7.90
N THR A 190 -0.92 -3.10 -6.87
CA THR A 190 -0.29 -4.10 -6.00
C THR A 190 -0.72 -3.88 -4.56
N VAL A 191 -1.27 -4.90 -3.94
CA VAL A 191 -1.47 -4.95 -2.49
C VAL A 191 -0.28 -5.65 -1.86
N SER A 192 0.33 -5.02 -0.85
CA SER A 192 1.37 -5.63 -0.02
C SER A 192 0.78 -6.03 1.32
N THR A 193 1.19 -7.18 1.83
CA THR A 193 0.75 -7.69 3.13
C THR A 193 1.88 -8.35 3.90
N ALA A 194 1.83 -8.25 5.21
CA ALA A 194 2.68 -9.04 6.10
C ALA A 194 2.20 -10.50 6.27
N GLY A 195 1.08 -10.86 5.64
CA GLY A 195 0.59 -12.25 5.62
C GLY A 195 -0.63 -12.49 6.49
N VAL A 196 -1.64 -11.63 6.41
CA VAL A 196 -2.95 -11.84 7.06
C VAL A 196 -3.79 -12.79 6.19
N ILE A 197 -3.70 -14.09 6.46
CA ILE A 197 -4.28 -15.17 5.61
C ILE A 197 -5.77 -14.99 5.32
N PRO A 198 -6.67 -14.73 6.28
CA PRO A 198 -8.09 -14.53 5.97
C PRO A 198 -8.33 -13.33 5.04
N GLY A 199 -7.52 -12.28 5.18
CA GLY A 199 -7.56 -11.13 4.27
C GLY A 199 -7.04 -11.47 2.87
N MET A 200 -6.04 -12.34 2.73
CA MET A 200 -5.56 -12.81 1.43
C MET A 200 -6.64 -13.59 0.70
N ASP A 201 -7.33 -14.52 1.38
CA ASP A 201 -8.41 -15.30 0.79
C ASP A 201 -9.58 -14.39 0.37
N ARG A 202 -9.97 -13.42 1.20
CA ARG A 202 -10.99 -12.43 0.86
C ARG A 202 -10.61 -11.56 -0.33
N LEU A 203 -9.38 -11.04 -0.37
CA LEU A 203 -8.88 -10.24 -1.50
C LEU A 203 -8.87 -11.04 -2.80
N ARG A 204 -8.46 -12.33 -2.76
CA ARG A 204 -8.51 -13.25 -3.89
C ARG A 204 -9.93 -13.33 -4.47
N ASP A 205 -10.94 -13.42 -3.61
CA ASP A 205 -12.32 -13.68 -4.04
C ASP A 205 -13.03 -12.41 -4.50
N GLU A 206 -12.79 -11.27 -3.87
CA GLU A 206 -13.53 -10.04 -4.11
C GLU A 206 -12.86 -9.09 -5.12
N CYS A 207 -11.52 -8.98 -5.12
CA CYS A 207 -10.79 -8.05 -6.00
C CYS A 207 -9.32 -8.47 -6.17
N PRO A 208 -9.03 -9.59 -6.84
CA PRO A 208 -7.66 -10.08 -6.98
C PRO A 208 -6.81 -9.17 -7.87
N VAL A 209 -5.83 -8.51 -7.27
CA VAL A 209 -4.80 -7.66 -7.89
C VAL A 209 -3.42 -8.29 -7.73
N ALA A 210 -2.34 -7.64 -8.20
CA ALA A 210 -1.00 -8.13 -7.95
C ALA A 210 -0.73 -8.14 -6.43
N LEU A 211 -0.08 -9.21 -5.94
CA LEU A 211 0.22 -9.40 -4.52
C LEU A 211 1.72 -9.34 -4.26
N ALA A 212 2.11 -8.60 -3.22
CA ALA A 212 3.44 -8.63 -2.65
C ALA A 212 3.34 -9.14 -1.20
N LEU A 213 4.17 -10.12 -0.86
CA LEU A 213 4.27 -10.64 0.50
C LEU A 213 5.53 -10.09 1.18
N SER A 214 5.35 -9.38 2.27
CA SER A 214 6.42 -8.96 3.18
C SER A 214 6.96 -10.19 3.94
N LEU A 215 7.91 -10.91 3.31
CA LEU A 215 8.47 -12.16 3.84
C LEU A 215 9.51 -11.88 4.91
N HIS A 216 10.58 -11.16 4.57
CA HIS A 216 11.65 -10.61 5.41
C HIS A 216 12.50 -11.60 6.23
N ALA A 217 12.12 -12.86 6.30
CA ALA A 217 12.88 -13.94 6.93
C ALA A 217 12.68 -15.26 6.18
N PRO A 218 13.68 -16.17 6.21
CA PRO A 218 13.59 -17.45 5.51
C PRO A 218 12.93 -18.56 6.34
N ASN A 219 12.73 -18.34 7.64
CA ASN A 219 12.19 -19.31 8.59
C ASN A 219 11.32 -18.63 9.66
N ASP A 220 10.49 -19.43 10.35
CA ASP A 220 9.54 -18.91 11.34
C ASP A 220 10.24 -18.27 12.54
N ALA A 221 11.34 -18.85 13.02
CA ALA A 221 12.03 -18.36 14.21
C ALA A 221 12.50 -16.90 14.06
N LEU A 222 13.07 -16.58 12.91
CA LEU A 222 13.50 -15.21 12.59
C LEU A 222 12.30 -14.34 12.21
N ARG A 223 11.31 -14.90 11.49
CA ARG A 223 10.13 -14.15 11.06
C ARG A 223 9.27 -13.72 12.26
N ASP A 224 9.15 -14.52 13.29
CA ASP A 224 8.44 -14.20 14.55
C ASP A 224 9.00 -12.95 15.25
N GLN A 225 10.29 -12.69 15.06
CA GLN A 225 10.97 -11.52 15.62
C GLN A 225 10.81 -10.29 14.73
N LEU A 226 10.91 -10.45 13.41
CA LEU A 226 10.87 -9.35 12.46
C LEU A 226 9.44 -8.94 12.07
N VAL A 227 8.53 -9.92 11.95
CA VAL A 227 7.15 -9.77 11.47
C VAL A 227 6.21 -10.54 12.42
N PRO A 228 5.84 -9.99 13.58
CA PRO A 228 5.17 -10.72 14.66
C PRO A 228 3.84 -11.41 14.29
N VAL A 229 3.16 -11.00 13.22
CA VAL A 229 1.95 -11.67 12.71
C VAL A 229 2.23 -13.12 12.28
N ASN A 230 3.50 -13.48 12.04
CA ASN A 230 3.93 -14.84 11.72
C ASN A 230 3.54 -15.84 12.80
N ARG A 231 3.57 -15.46 14.08
CA ARG A 231 3.13 -16.32 15.19
C ARG A 231 1.69 -16.80 15.04
N LYS A 232 0.86 -16.01 14.36
CA LYS A 232 -0.53 -16.36 14.07
C LYS A 232 -0.66 -17.11 12.73
N TYR A 233 0.18 -16.78 11.76
CA TYR A 233 0.18 -17.31 10.41
C TYR A 233 1.59 -17.74 10.00
N PRO A 234 2.05 -18.96 10.41
CA PRO A 234 3.38 -19.46 10.10
C PRO A 234 3.62 -19.61 8.59
N LEU A 235 4.89 -19.65 8.20
CA LEU A 235 5.32 -19.69 6.80
C LEU A 235 4.64 -20.79 6.00
N ARG A 236 4.48 -21.99 6.55
CA ARG A 236 3.83 -23.11 5.86
C ARG A 236 2.40 -22.76 5.42
N GLU A 237 1.62 -22.20 6.32
CA GLU A 237 0.23 -21.81 6.05
C GLU A 237 0.17 -20.60 5.12
N LEU A 238 1.09 -19.67 5.30
CA LEU A 238 1.22 -18.47 4.50
C LEU A 238 1.55 -18.78 3.04
N LEU A 239 2.50 -19.69 2.78
CA LEU A 239 2.85 -20.13 1.43
C LEU A 239 1.70 -20.90 0.77
N ALA A 240 0.95 -21.70 1.53
CA ALA A 240 -0.27 -22.33 1.04
C ALA A 240 -1.33 -21.29 0.64
N ALA A 241 -1.50 -20.22 1.45
CA ALA A 241 -2.39 -19.11 1.10
C ALA A 241 -1.93 -18.36 -0.16
N CYS A 242 -0.62 -18.18 -0.36
CA CYS A 242 -0.06 -17.61 -1.60
C CYS A 242 -0.43 -18.46 -2.83
N ASN A 243 -0.37 -19.79 -2.73
CA ASN A 243 -0.75 -20.68 -3.83
C ASN A 243 -2.26 -20.57 -4.14
N ARG A 244 -3.12 -20.52 -3.12
CA ARG A 244 -4.57 -20.27 -3.35
C ARG A 244 -4.82 -18.91 -3.99
N TYR A 245 -4.05 -17.88 -3.60
CA TYR A 245 -4.17 -16.55 -4.20
C TYR A 245 -3.80 -16.56 -5.69
N LEU A 246 -2.77 -17.33 -6.09
CA LEU A 246 -2.31 -17.45 -7.47
C LEU A 246 -3.39 -17.99 -8.42
N GLU A 247 -4.36 -18.75 -7.93
CA GLU A 247 -5.47 -19.27 -8.76
C GLU A 247 -6.28 -18.18 -9.45
N LYS A 248 -6.39 -16.96 -8.84
CA LYS A 248 -7.14 -15.81 -9.38
C LYS A 248 -6.27 -14.57 -9.63
N ALA A 249 -4.99 -14.64 -9.28
CA ALA A 249 -4.07 -13.50 -9.41
C ALA A 249 -3.87 -13.08 -10.88
N PRO A 250 -3.66 -11.79 -11.17
CA PRO A 250 -3.40 -11.32 -12.53
C PRO A 250 -1.97 -11.64 -13.02
N ARG A 251 -1.11 -12.17 -12.13
CA ARG A 251 0.26 -12.62 -12.40
C ARG A 251 0.41 -14.05 -11.89
N ASP A 252 1.26 -14.82 -12.54
CA ASP A 252 1.58 -16.21 -12.19
C ASP A 252 2.65 -16.35 -11.10
N PHE A 253 2.97 -15.28 -10.40
CA PHE A 253 3.93 -15.24 -9.30
C PHE A 253 3.53 -14.25 -8.21
N ILE A 254 3.96 -14.53 -6.98
CA ILE A 254 3.95 -13.60 -5.85
C ILE A 254 5.28 -12.84 -5.79
N THR A 255 5.26 -11.54 -5.51
CA THR A 255 6.49 -10.80 -5.19
C THR A 255 6.80 -10.99 -3.71
N LEU A 256 7.93 -11.62 -3.37
CA LEU A 256 8.43 -11.77 -2.01
C LEU A 256 9.37 -10.60 -1.70
N GLU A 257 8.91 -9.70 -0.84
CA GLU A 257 9.68 -8.54 -0.37
C GLU A 257 10.60 -8.99 0.78
N TYR A 258 11.89 -8.65 0.67
CA TYR A 258 12.90 -9.06 1.65
C TYR A 258 13.80 -7.88 2.00
N VAL A 259 13.62 -7.31 3.19
CA VAL A 259 14.48 -6.24 3.71
C VAL A 259 15.83 -6.82 4.12
N MET A 260 16.93 -6.17 3.72
CA MET A 260 18.29 -6.63 3.99
C MET A 260 18.84 -5.92 5.23
N LEU A 261 18.89 -6.63 6.35
CA LEU A 261 19.34 -6.16 7.67
C LEU A 261 20.70 -6.78 8.00
N GLU A 262 21.71 -5.91 8.17
CA GLU A 262 23.10 -6.33 8.44
C GLU A 262 23.20 -7.20 9.69
N GLY A 263 23.79 -8.40 9.52
CA GLY A 263 24.03 -9.35 10.62
C GLY A 263 22.77 -10.01 11.18
N VAL A 264 21.59 -9.78 10.56
CA VAL A 264 20.31 -10.31 11.07
C VAL A 264 19.72 -11.36 10.12
N ASN A 265 19.48 -10.97 8.86
CA ASN A 265 18.84 -11.84 7.87
C ASN A 265 19.60 -11.92 6.54
N ASP A 266 20.81 -11.41 6.48
CA ASP A 266 21.59 -11.23 5.25
C ASP A 266 22.72 -12.27 5.05
N ALA A 267 22.81 -13.31 5.89
CA ALA A 267 23.81 -14.36 5.76
C ALA A 267 23.56 -15.26 4.52
N ASP A 268 24.64 -15.84 3.98
CA ASP A 268 24.54 -16.80 2.86
C ASP A 268 23.63 -18.01 3.19
N ALA A 269 23.58 -18.41 4.47
CA ALA A 269 22.68 -19.47 4.93
C ALA A 269 21.21 -19.06 4.73
N HIS A 270 20.83 -17.82 5.06
CA HIS A 270 19.48 -17.32 4.87
C HIS A 270 19.09 -17.29 3.38
N ALA A 271 20.02 -16.94 2.48
CA ALA A 271 19.75 -17.02 1.05
C ALA A 271 19.48 -18.46 0.57
N ARG A 272 20.24 -19.45 1.10
CA ARG A 272 20.01 -20.88 0.78
C ARG A 272 18.67 -21.37 1.35
N GLU A 273 18.27 -20.95 2.53
CA GLU A 273 16.96 -21.27 3.11
C GLU A 273 15.81 -20.69 2.25
N LEU A 274 15.98 -19.46 1.72
CA LEU A 274 14.99 -18.84 0.81
C LEU A 274 14.80 -19.63 -0.48
N VAL A 275 15.83 -20.33 -0.97
CA VAL A 275 15.67 -21.26 -2.11
C VAL A 275 14.68 -22.37 -1.75
N GLY A 276 14.70 -22.84 -0.51
CA GLY A 276 13.72 -23.79 0.02
C GLY A 276 12.30 -23.21 0.02
N VAL A 277 12.11 -21.98 0.48
CA VAL A 277 10.82 -21.26 0.47
C VAL A 277 10.28 -21.14 -0.97
N ALA A 278 11.15 -20.79 -1.94
CA ALA A 278 10.76 -20.60 -3.33
C ALA A 278 10.29 -21.90 -4.03
N ARG A 279 10.60 -23.07 -3.49
CA ARG A 279 10.09 -24.36 -4.02
C ARG A 279 8.61 -24.58 -3.73
N HIS A 280 8.06 -23.85 -2.75
CA HIS A 280 6.68 -24.00 -2.31
C HIS A 280 5.70 -23.02 -2.96
N VAL A 281 6.17 -21.97 -3.65
CA VAL A 281 5.32 -20.97 -4.30
C VAL A 281 6.02 -20.35 -5.49
N ARG A 282 5.30 -20.14 -6.59
CA ARG A 282 5.85 -19.36 -7.73
C ARG A 282 6.05 -17.91 -7.28
N CYS A 283 7.30 -17.46 -7.28
CA CYS A 283 7.64 -16.15 -6.76
C CYS A 283 8.81 -15.51 -7.51
N LYS A 284 8.95 -14.21 -7.28
CA LYS A 284 10.19 -13.45 -7.50
C LYS A 284 10.58 -12.77 -6.22
N PHE A 285 11.87 -12.59 -5.99
CA PHE A 285 12.38 -11.83 -4.85
C PHE A 285 12.62 -10.37 -5.19
N ASN A 286 12.26 -9.50 -4.26
CA ASN A 286 12.60 -8.10 -4.29
C ASN A 286 13.39 -7.77 -3.01
N LEU A 287 14.71 -7.66 -3.16
CA LEU A 287 15.61 -7.31 -2.05
C LEU A 287 15.55 -5.81 -1.81
N ILE A 288 15.26 -5.43 -0.58
CA ILE A 288 15.12 -4.04 -0.17
C ILE A 288 16.30 -3.68 0.74
N PRO A 289 17.28 -2.89 0.29
CA PRO A 289 18.27 -2.31 1.19
C PRO A 289 17.55 -1.59 2.32
N PHE A 290 17.87 -1.92 3.57
CA PHE A 290 17.21 -1.30 4.72
C PHE A 290 17.42 0.22 4.70
N ASN A 291 16.37 0.96 4.98
CA ASN A 291 16.41 2.42 5.08
C ASN A 291 16.31 2.79 6.56
N PRO A 292 17.42 3.22 7.18
CA PRO A 292 17.44 3.56 8.60
C PRO A 292 16.46 4.69 8.93
N PHE A 293 15.88 4.62 10.13
CA PHE A 293 15.07 5.68 10.72
C PHE A 293 15.48 5.83 12.21
N PRO A 294 15.16 6.96 12.86
CA PRO A 294 15.53 7.18 14.25
C PRO A 294 15.11 6.01 15.16
N HIS A 295 16.03 5.53 15.98
CA HIS A 295 15.81 4.44 16.93
C HIS A 295 15.44 3.08 16.32
N SER A 296 15.73 2.83 15.03
CA SER A 296 15.42 1.55 14.37
C SER A 296 16.20 0.35 14.96
N GLY A 297 17.40 0.59 15.48
CA GLY A 297 18.28 -0.47 16.03
C GLY A 297 18.92 -1.39 14.96
N PHE A 298 18.58 -1.22 13.68
CA PHE A 298 19.12 -2.01 12.57
C PHE A 298 20.03 -1.18 11.67
N ARG A 299 20.90 -1.89 10.94
CA ARG A 299 21.77 -1.30 9.92
C ARG A 299 21.48 -1.91 8.55
N ARG A 300 21.76 -1.15 7.49
CA ARG A 300 21.68 -1.61 6.11
C ARG A 300 22.83 -2.56 5.81
N SER A 301 22.56 -3.71 5.22
CA SER A 301 23.58 -4.60 4.67
C SER A 301 24.42 -3.88 3.61
N SER A 302 25.71 -4.20 3.52
CA SER A 302 26.59 -3.60 2.51
C SER A 302 26.15 -3.95 1.08
N PRO A 303 26.47 -3.11 0.09
CA PRO A 303 26.16 -3.40 -1.32
C PRO A 303 26.72 -4.75 -1.79
N GLU A 304 27.93 -5.13 -1.32
CA GLU A 304 28.59 -6.41 -1.63
C GLU A 304 27.79 -7.58 -1.06
N ARG A 305 27.31 -7.43 0.18
CA ARG A 305 26.50 -8.46 0.87
C ARG A 305 25.17 -8.66 0.14
N ILE A 306 24.49 -7.58 -0.24
CA ILE A 306 23.22 -7.63 -0.98
C ILE A 306 23.43 -8.31 -2.35
N ARG A 307 24.50 -7.93 -3.07
CA ARG A 307 24.85 -8.53 -4.36
C ARG A 307 25.12 -10.02 -4.25
N ARG A 308 25.96 -10.44 -3.29
CA ARG A 308 26.25 -11.86 -3.02
C ARG A 308 24.99 -12.66 -2.67
N PHE A 309 24.13 -12.10 -1.83
CA PHE A 309 22.85 -12.69 -1.46
C PHE A 309 21.95 -12.88 -2.71
N ALA A 310 21.85 -11.86 -3.56
CA ALA A 310 21.12 -11.95 -4.82
C ALA A 310 21.69 -13.03 -5.76
N GLU A 311 23.02 -13.11 -5.90
CA GLU A 311 23.70 -14.12 -6.73
C GLU A 311 23.39 -15.55 -6.29
N ILE A 312 23.34 -15.83 -4.98
CA ILE A 312 22.99 -17.16 -4.47
C ILE A 312 21.57 -17.56 -4.92
N LEU A 313 20.62 -16.66 -4.85
CA LEU A 313 19.25 -16.90 -5.31
C LEU A 313 19.19 -17.05 -6.84
N GLN A 314 19.87 -16.17 -7.58
CA GLN A 314 19.87 -16.17 -9.06
C GLN A 314 20.50 -17.44 -9.66
N ARG A 315 21.55 -17.98 -9.04
CA ARG A 315 22.18 -19.26 -9.47
C ARG A 315 21.23 -20.45 -9.45
N THR A 316 20.10 -20.35 -8.73
CA THR A 316 19.06 -21.39 -8.70
C THR A 316 17.92 -21.12 -9.70
N GLY A 317 18.08 -20.15 -10.60
CA GLY A 317 17.08 -19.77 -11.62
C GLY A 317 15.98 -18.82 -11.11
N LEU A 318 16.08 -18.32 -9.86
CA LEU A 318 15.10 -17.40 -9.31
C LEU A 318 15.27 -15.99 -9.87
N THR A 319 14.16 -15.34 -10.17
CA THR A 319 14.13 -13.91 -10.51
C THR A 319 14.33 -13.08 -9.24
N VAL A 320 15.40 -12.31 -9.22
CA VAL A 320 15.75 -11.44 -8.09
C VAL A 320 15.97 -10.01 -8.57
N THR A 321 15.33 -9.07 -7.95
CA THR A 321 15.53 -7.63 -8.15
C THR A 321 16.02 -7.00 -6.86
N THR A 322 16.95 -6.05 -6.95
CA THR A 322 17.34 -5.22 -5.80
C THR A 322 16.73 -3.84 -6.00
N ARG A 323 15.96 -3.40 -5.01
CA ARG A 323 15.28 -2.11 -5.06
C ARG A 323 16.30 -0.98 -4.94
N LYS A 324 16.22 -0.01 -5.83
CA LYS A 324 16.96 1.25 -5.68
C LYS A 324 16.27 2.08 -4.60
N THR A 325 17.03 2.61 -3.64
CA THR A 325 16.51 3.60 -2.69
C THR A 325 16.06 4.83 -3.49
N ARG A 326 14.89 5.34 -3.20
CA ARG A 326 14.29 6.53 -3.80
C ARG A 326 13.89 7.51 -2.71
N GLY A 327 13.88 8.80 -3.05
CA GLY A 327 13.53 9.84 -2.08
C GLY A 327 14.57 10.00 -0.96
N ASP A 328 15.85 9.86 -1.29
CA ASP A 328 16.93 10.13 -0.34
C ASP A 328 16.80 11.56 0.19
N GLY A 329 16.97 11.74 1.48
CA GLY A 329 16.87 13.04 2.15
C GLY A 329 15.44 13.48 2.54
N ILE A 330 14.37 12.83 2.04
CA ILE A 330 12.99 13.18 2.41
C ILE A 330 12.25 12.06 3.18
N ALA A 331 12.97 11.04 3.64
CA ALA A 331 12.40 9.87 4.36
C ALA A 331 11.17 9.28 3.64
N ALA A 332 11.27 9.08 2.31
CA ALA A 332 10.19 8.57 1.47
C ALA A 332 10.35 7.08 1.09
N ALA A 333 11.41 6.43 1.56
CA ALA A 333 11.66 5.03 1.24
C ALA A 333 10.77 4.08 2.06
N CYS A 334 10.64 2.84 1.57
CA CYS A 334 9.86 1.80 2.25
C CYS A 334 10.34 1.59 3.68
N GLY A 335 9.39 1.51 4.61
CA GLY A 335 9.62 1.36 6.05
C GLY A 335 9.93 2.66 6.80
N GLN A 336 10.10 3.80 6.10
CA GLN A 336 10.40 5.10 6.73
C GLN A 336 9.16 5.97 6.98
N LEU A 337 8.03 5.68 6.32
CA LEU A 337 6.84 6.52 6.45
C LEU A 337 6.35 6.55 7.90
N ALA A 338 6.12 7.75 8.39
CA ALA A 338 5.84 7.98 9.80
C ALA A 338 4.75 9.03 10.05
N GLY A 339 4.08 9.57 9.11
CA GLY A 339 2.96 10.50 9.27
C GLY A 339 2.86 11.21 10.64
N ASP A 340 1.73 11.79 10.92
CA ASP A 340 1.39 12.27 12.27
C ASP A 340 0.24 11.41 12.79
N VAL A 341 0.47 10.62 13.84
CA VAL A 341 -0.46 9.59 14.31
C VAL A 341 -0.65 9.68 15.82
N ALA A 342 -1.88 9.90 16.24
CA ALA A 342 -2.26 9.80 17.66
C ALA A 342 -2.36 8.32 18.07
N ASP A 343 -1.25 7.75 18.57
CA ASP A 343 -1.14 6.34 18.91
C ASP A 343 -2.10 5.92 20.02
N ARG A 344 -3.04 5.02 19.71
CA ARG A 344 -3.97 4.40 20.67
C ARG A 344 -3.41 3.12 21.30
N THR A 345 -2.32 2.56 20.75
CA THR A 345 -1.72 1.31 21.23
C THR A 345 -0.67 1.53 22.32
N ARG A 346 -0.27 2.79 22.56
CA ARG A 346 0.81 3.21 23.47
C ARG A 346 2.16 2.57 23.12
N ARG A 347 2.38 2.17 21.87
CA ARG A 347 3.67 1.58 21.43
C ARG A 347 4.78 2.62 21.39
N SER A 348 4.47 3.85 21.01
CA SER A 348 5.41 4.96 21.03
C SER A 348 6.02 5.21 22.43
N VAL A 349 5.31 4.81 23.50
CA VAL A 349 5.75 4.94 24.90
C VAL A 349 6.43 3.65 25.40
N ARG A 350 6.10 2.48 24.82
CA ARG A 350 6.67 1.19 25.22
C ARG A 350 7.94 0.90 24.41
N ARG A 351 9.10 1.36 24.89
CA ARG A 351 10.41 0.88 24.41
C ARG A 351 10.60 -0.55 24.92
N ILE A 352 10.38 -1.57 24.08
CA ILE A 352 10.84 -2.92 24.35
C ILE A 352 12.28 -2.99 23.86
N PRO A 353 13.30 -3.20 24.73
CA PRO A 353 14.66 -3.42 24.25
C PRO A 353 14.67 -4.70 23.42
N LEU A 354 15.22 -4.63 22.20
CA LEU A 354 15.53 -5.81 21.40
C LEU A 354 16.50 -6.66 22.22
N LYS A 355 16.10 -7.89 22.58
CA LYS A 355 17.06 -8.86 23.09
C LYS A 355 18.11 -9.06 22.00
N GLU A 356 19.37 -8.88 22.37
CA GLU A 356 20.50 -9.18 21.48
C GLU A 356 20.31 -10.58 20.90
N VAL A 357 20.08 -10.67 19.61
CA VAL A 357 20.09 -11.93 18.87
C VAL A 357 21.57 -12.25 18.67
N ARG A 358 22.16 -12.96 19.60
CA ARG A 358 23.46 -13.59 19.38
C ARG A 358 23.25 -14.75 18.41
N ALA A 359 24.07 -14.73 17.34
CA ALA A 359 24.18 -15.77 16.32
C ALA A 359 24.50 -17.14 16.89
#